data_b0c4fe4c8e654e44cd0b31db6fc1389c
#
_entry.id   b0c4fe4c8e654e44cd0b31db6fc1389c
#
_cell.length_a   1.000
_cell.length_b   1.000
_cell.length_c   1.000
_cell.angle_alpha   90.00
_cell.angle_beta   90.00
_cell.angle_gamma   90.00
#
_symmetry.space_group_name_H-M   'P 1'
#
loop_
_entity.id
_entity.type
_entity.pdbx_description
1 polymer ?
#
loop_
_entity_poly.entity_id
_entity_poly.type
_entity_poly.pdbx_seq_one_letter_code
_entity_poly.pdbx_strand_id
1 'polypeptide(L)'
;VIQSSYSFVDESNRIVSETPHGKMNILIDEEGNRAFYYFPGVSREFTSADVDLSLLRQCKILQLSSTFHLPNFDGANGAASLLKMAQEIGVITSMDVTKDPTGRWNEILSPCYPYLDYFLPSEEQAMLLAGTEDVEAMADFFLEGGVKCVVIKLGSRGCFCKTAQLSFYCGCYDVPVVETTGAGDAFVAGFLSGVLRNGSMEDCVRLGTAASAHVIQCVGANTGIRDLKTLLAFIGTHPLEIRYTGK
;
A
#
# COMPACT_ATOMS: atom_id res chain seq x y z
N VAL A 1 2.40 17.18 5.56
CA VAL A 1 0.97 17.17 5.89
C VAL A 1 0.48 15.74 5.67
N ILE A 2 0.30 15.00 6.75
CA ILE A 2 -0.35 13.70 6.65
C ILE A 2 -1.81 13.99 6.31
N GLN A 3 -2.22 13.66 5.11
CA GLN A 3 -3.63 13.49 4.84
C GLN A 3 -4.05 12.27 5.65
N SER A 4 -4.89 12.49 6.64
CA SER A 4 -5.57 11.40 7.33
C SER A 4 -6.34 10.58 6.30
N SER A 5 -6.59 9.31 6.60
CA SER A 5 -7.39 8.39 5.78
C SER A 5 -8.79 8.90 5.39
N TYR A 6 -9.17 10.06 5.86
CA TYR A 6 -10.42 10.78 5.57
C TYR A 6 -10.38 11.70 4.35
N SER A 7 -9.27 11.84 3.64
CA SER A 7 -9.10 12.84 2.57
C SER A 7 -9.88 12.55 1.28
N PHE A 8 -10.64 11.47 1.21
CA PHE A 8 -11.47 11.13 0.05
C PHE A 8 -12.98 11.16 0.35
N VAL A 9 -13.38 11.63 1.52
CA VAL A 9 -14.78 11.74 1.88
C VAL A 9 -15.26 13.14 1.51
N ASP A 10 -16.37 13.23 0.81
CA ASP A 10 -17.11 14.48 0.56
C ASP A 10 -17.23 15.28 1.85
N GLU A 11 -17.15 16.61 1.76
CA GLU A 11 -17.24 17.48 2.94
C GLU A 11 -18.49 17.23 3.78
N SER A 12 -19.57 16.68 3.18
CA SER A 12 -20.80 16.27 3.87
C SER A 12 -20.63 15.04 4.78
N ASN A 13 -19.56 14.24 4.58
CA ASN A 13 -19.31 12.99 5.33
C ASN A 13 -18.08 13.10 6.24
N ARG A 14 -17.64 14.30 6.58
CA ARG A 14 -16.54 14.49 7.54
C ARG A 14 -16.99 14.05 8.93
N ILE A 15 -16.19 13.17 9.53
CA ILE A 15 -16.27 12.93 10.97
C ILE A 15 -15.66 14.14 11.66
N VAL A 16 -16.44 14.81 12.45
CA VAL A 16 -15.99 15.96 13.24
C VAL A 16 -15.62 15.48 14.64
N SER A 17 -14.37 15.68 15.02
CA SER A 17 -13.87 15.44 16.38
C SER A 17 -13.26 16.72 16.94
N GLU A 18 -13.37 16.92 18.25
CA GLU A 18 -12.68 17.99 18.98
C GLU A 18 -11.19 17.66 19.19
N THR A 19 -10.80 16.40 18.98
CA THR A 19 -9.40 15.96 19.08
C THR A 19 -8.59 16.49 17.90
N PRO A 20 -7.40 17.07 18.13
CA PRO A 20 -6.54 17.58 17.07
C PRO A 20 -6.16 16.49 16.07
N HIS A 21 -5.90 16.87 14.82
CA HIS A 21 -5.36 15.98 13.80
C HIS A 21 -4.05 15.34 14.25
N GLY A 22 -3.78 14.14 13.74
CA GLY A 22 -2.49 13.50 13.87
C GLY A 22 -1.36 14.37 13.31
N LYS A 23 -0.19 14.28 13.93
CA LYS A 23 1.01 15.03 13.53
C LYS A 23 2.19 14.08 13.46
N MET A 24 3.02 14.28 12.45
CA MET A 24 4.29 13.59 12.33
C MET A 24 5.40 14.62 12.11
N ASN A 25 6.41 14.59 13.00
CA ASN A 25 7.66 15.31 12.77
C ASN A 25 8.70 14.30 12.28
N ILE A 26 9.33 14.59 11.17
CA ILE A 26 10.41 13.79 10.61
C ILE A 26 11.70 14.57 10.84
N LEU A 27 12.61 14.00 11.62
CA LEU A 27 13.96 14.50 11.77
C LEU A 27 14.87 13.74 10.81
N ILE A 28 15.68 14.46 10.08
CA ILE A 28 16.65 13.91 9.13
C ILE A 28 18.03 14.35 9.56
N ASP A 29 18.96 13.41 9.76
CA ASP A 29 20.36 13.72 10.08
C ASP A 29 21.18 14.03 8.81
N GLU A 30 22.46 14.35 9.00
CA GLU A 30 23.37 14.70 7.91
C GLU A 30 23.63 13.50 6.96
N GLU A 31 23.48 12.27 7.43
CA GLU A 31 23.60 11.05 6.67
C GLU A 31 22.30 10.65 5.93
N GLY A 32 21.20 11.39 6.15
CA GLY A 32 19.90 11.12 5.55
C GLY A 32 19.04 10.10 6.31
N ASN A 33 19.48 9.66 7.51
CA ASN A 33 18.66 8.79 8.35
C ASN A 33 17.47 9.57 8.93
N ARG A 34 16.35 8.88 9.10
CA ARG A 34 15.09 9.50 9.51
C ARG A 34 14.61 8.97 10.85
N ALA A 35 14.26 9.88 11.75
CA ALA A 35 13.54 9.60 12.97
C ALA A 35 12.13 10.20 12.91
N PHE A 36 11.12 9.43 13.29
CA PHE A 36 9.72 9.81 13.20
C PHE A 36 9.14 10.01 14.60
N TYR A 37 8.56 11.17 14.84
CA TYR A 37 7.78 11.48 16.05
C TYR A 37 6.31 11.61 15.65
N TYR A 38 5.54 10.58 15.94
CA TYR A 38 4.14 10.48 15.57
C TYR A 38 3.23 10.76 16.78
N PHE A 39 2.30 11.69 16.59
CA PHE A 39 1.18 11.92 17.48
C PHE A 39 -0.12 11.54 16.74
N PRO A 40 -0.84 10.50 17.16
CA PRO A 40 -1.98 9.97 16.42
C PRO A 40 -3.17 10.93 16.34
N GLY A 41 -3.36 11.81 17.33
CA GLY A 41 -4.51 12.72 17.36
C GLY A 41 -5.83 11.97 17.20
N VAL A 42 -6.71 12.50 16.35
CA VAL A 42 -8.03 11.93 16.05
C VAL A 42 -7.97 10.50 15.45
N SER A 43 -6.84 10.11 14.88
CA SER A 43 -6.69 8.74 14.33
C SER A 43 -6.91 7.64 15.37
N ARG A 44 -6.64 7.93 16.65
CA ARG A 44 -6.91 6.98 17.74
C ARG A 44 -8.40 6.70 17.99
N GLU A 45 -9.27 7.64 17.61
CA GLU A 45 -10.70 7.56 17.84
C GLU A 45 -11.42 6.74 16.77
N PHE A 46 -10.79 6.55 15.61
CA PHE A 46 -11.38 5.85 14.48
C PHE A 46 -11.74 4.42 14.82
N THR A 47 -12.95 4.01 14.44
CA THR A 47 -13.51 2.68 14.65
C THR A 47 -14.23 2.20 13.40
N SER A 48 -14.66 0.94 13.37
CA SER A 48 -15.47 0.39 12.27
C SER A 48 -16.84 1.08 12.14
N ALA A 49 -17.36 1.72 13.19
CA ALA A 49 -18.62 2.45 13.16
C ALA A 49 -18.53 3.76 12.34
N ASP A 50 -17.31 4.25 12.15
CA ASP A 50 -17.06 5.48 11.38
C ASP A 50 -17.00 5.22 9.87
N VAL A 51 -17.07 3.95 9.44
CA VAL A 51 -17.05 3.58 8.03
C VAL A 51 -18.46 3.64 7.46
N ASP A 52 -18.68 4.53 6.49
CA ASP A 52 -19.94 4.60 5.76
C ASP A 52 -20.02 3.44 4.73
N LEU A 53 -20.78 2.40 5.09
CA LEU A 53 -21.01 1.24 4.24
C LEU A 53 -21.81 1.57 2.96
N SER A 54 -22.56 2.66 2.94
CA SER A 54 -23.28 3.09 1.73
C SER A 54 -22.33 3.63 0.68
N LEU A 55 -21.26 4.31 1.10
CA LEU A 55 -20.16 4.73 0.23
C LEU A 55 -19.32 3.53 -0.21
N LEU A 56 -19.00 2.60 0.69
CA LEU A 56 -18.24 1.42 0.35
C LEU A 56 -18.89 0.63 -0.79
N ARG A 57 -20.22 0.50 -0.80
CA ARG A 57 -20.98 -0.16 -1.88
C ARG A 57 -20.86 0.51 -3.25
N GLN A 58 -20.46 1.77 -3.29
CA GLN A 58 -20.24 2.54 -4.53
C GLN A 58 -18.79 2.50 -5.00
N CYS A 59 -17.88 1.97 -4.16
CA CYS A 59 -16.46 1.87 -4.49
C CYS A 59 -16.18 0.62 -5.33
N LYS A 60 -15.16 0.70 -6.17
CA LYS A 60 -14.62 -0.46 -6.89
C LYS A 60 -13.51 -1.16 -6.12
N ILE A 61 -12.72 -0.40 -5.36
CA ILE A 61 -11.60 -0.88 -4.57
C ILE A 61 -11.65 -0.23 -3.19
N LEU A 62 -11.43 -1.04 -2.17
CA LEU A 62 -11.08 -0.61 -0.82
C LEU A 62 -9.57 -0.78 -0.65
N GLN A 63 -8.85 0.32 -0.47
CA GLN A 63 -7.43 0.31 -0.11
C GLN A 63 -7.29 0.63 1.38
N LEU A 64 -6.75 -0.30 2.16
CA LEU A 64 -6.31 -0.05 3.52
C LEU A 64 -4.82 0.27 3.53
N SER A 65 -4.50 1.49 3.96
CA SER A 65 -3.13 1.93 4.21
C SER A 65 -2.99 2.31 5.69
N SER A 66 -1.76 2.36 6.16
CA SER A 66 -1.47 2.86 7.51
C SER A 66 -2.06 2.02 8.66
N THR A 67 -2.27 0.73 8.49
CA THR A 67 -2.49 -0.21 9.60
C THR A 67 -1.43 0.03 10.66
N PHE A 68 -1.77 -0.09 11.95
CA PHE A 68 -0.99 0.27 13.15
C PHE A 68 -1.01 1.76 13.53
N HIS A 69 -1.65 2.62 12.76
CA HIS A 69 -1.86 4.03 13.11
C HIS A 69 -3.28 4.34 13.59
N LEU A 70 -4.15 3.34 13.67
CA LEU A 70 -5.57 3.42 14.07
C LEU A 70 -5.83 2.50 15.27
N PRO A 71 -5.31 2.79 16.47
CA PRO A 71 -5.22 1.80 17.57
C PRO A 71 -6.56 1.21 18.00
N ASN A 72 -7.65 1.97 17.99
CA ASN A 72 -8.98 1.44 18.33
C ASN A 72 -9.52 0.51 17.22
N PHE A 73 -9.31 0.90 15.97
CA PHE A 73 -9.71 0.09 14.81
C PHE A 73 -8.87 -1.19 14.70
N ASP A 74 -7.56 -1.06 14.80
CA ASP A 74 -6.62 -2.19 14.73
C ASP A 74 -6.86 -3.17 15.90
N GLY A 75 -7.03 -2.66 17.12
CA GLY A 75 -7.26 -3.47 18.32
C GLY A 75 -8.58 -4.23 18.35
N ALA A 76 -9.57 -3.81 17.58
CA ALA A 76 -10.90 -4.43 17.47
C ALA A 76 -11.05 -5.35 16.24
N ASN A 77 -9.96 -5.77 15.59
CA ASN A 77 -9.98 -6.47 14.28
C ASN A 77 -10.76 -5.72 13.20
N GLY A 78 -10.78 -4.39 13.27
CA GLY A 78 -11.57 -3.54 12.37
C GLY A 78 -11.14 -3.70 10.91
N ALA A 79 -9.82 -3.82 10.66
CA ALA A 79 -9.29 -4.05 9.32
C ALA A 79 -9.82 -5.35 8.71
N ALA A 80 -9.71 -6.48 9.41
CA ALA A 80 -10.19 -7.77 8.93
C ALA A 80 -11.72 -7.77 8.71
N SER A 81 -12.47 -7.16 9.63
CA SER A 81 -13.93 -7.05 9.54
C SER A 81 -14.35 -6.21 8.32
N LEU A 82 -13.67 -5.09 8.08
CA LEU A 82 -13.96 -4.21 6.95
C LEU A 82 -13.61 -4.87 5.61
N LEU A 83 -12.45 -5.53 5.52
CA LEU A 83 -12.03 -6.27 4.33
C LEU A 83 -13.01 -7.39 3.99
N LYS A 84 -13.43 -8.18 5.00
CA LYS A 84 -14.44 -9.22 4.84
C LYS A 84 -15.74 -8.65 4.27
N MET A 85 -16.23 -7.57 4.84
CA MET A 85 -17.45 -6.90 4.41
C MET A 85 -17.34 -6.36 2.97
N ALA A 86 -16.20 -5.76 2.62
CA ALA A 86 -15.92 -5.29 1.27
C ALA A 86 -15.95 -6.43 0.25
N GLN A 87 -15.33 -7.57 0.57
CA GLN A 87 -15.32 -8.74 -0.28
C GLN A 87 -16.73 -9.34 -0.46
N GLU A 88 -17.53 -9.43 0.62
CA GLU A 88 -18.90 -9.94 0.58
C GLU A 88 -19.83 -9.11 -0.33
N ILE A 89 -19.56 -7.82 -0.49
CA ILE A 89 -20.33 -6.92 -1.39
C ILE A 89 -19.67 -6.74 -2.76
N GLY A 90 -18.60 -7.48 -3.08
CA GLY A 90 -17.94 -7.48 -4.38
C GLY A 90 -16.99 -6.31 -4.61
N VAL A 91 -16.55 -5.62 -3.57
CA VAL A 91 -15.51 -4.59 -3.63
C VAL A 91 -14.13 -5.25 -3.59
N ILE A 92 -13.26 -4.90 -4.52
CA ILE A 92 -11.87 -5.38 -4.55
C ILE A 92 -11.14 -4.84 -3.31
N THR A 93 -10.37 -5.69 -2.66
CA THR A 93 -9.66 -5.36 -1.43
C THR A 93 -8.15 -5.30 -1.65
N SER A 94 -7.53 -4.28 -1.13
CA SER A 94 -6.08 -4.09 -1.19
C SER A 94 -5.55 -3.54 0.12
N MET A 95 -4.34 -3.95 0.50
CA MET A 95 -3.68 -3.48 1.70
C MET A 95 -2.20 -3.20 1.44
N ASP A 96 -1.75 -2.09 1.96
CA ASP A 96 -0.35 -1.77 2.25
C ASP A 96 -0.22 -1.50 3.75
N VAL A 97 0.93 -1.78 4.32
CA VAL A 97 1.16 -1.64 5.77
C VAL A 97 2.28 -0.66 6.04
N THR A 98 2.27 -0.10 7.25
CA THR A 98 3.36 0.74 7.76
C THR A 98 4.16 -0.04 8.78
N LYS A 99 5.20 0.54 9.34
CA LYS A 99 5.97 -0.07 10.41
C LYS A 99 5.11 -0.19 11.67
N ASP A 100 5.07 -1.38 12.25
CA ASP A 100 4.36 -1.62 13.51
C ASP A 100 5.22 -1.19 14.72
N PRO A 101 4.83 -0.15 15.44
CA PRO A 101 5.54 0.28 16.65
C PRO A 101 5.23 -0.62 17.86
N THR A 102 4.25 -1.51 17.76
CA THR A 102 3.74 -2.32 18.88
C THR A 102 4.25 -3.76 18.87
N GLY A 103 4.83 -4.22 17.77
CA GLY A 103 5.28 -5.61 17.58
C GLY A 103 4.14 -6.62 17.41
N ARG A 104 2.92 -6.15 17.11
CA ARG A 104 1.71 -7.01 16.99
C ARG A 104 1.39 -7.40 15.55
N TRP A 105 2.36 -7.32 14.66
CA TRP A 105 2.20 -7.57 13.22
C TRP A 105 1.23 -8.68 12.86
N ASN A 106 1.57 -9.91 13.26
CA ASN A 106 0.78 -11.08 12.88
C ASN A 106 -0.59 -11.14 13.57
N GLU A 107 -0.71 -10.61 14.79
CA GLU A 107 -1.99 -10.57 15.50
C GLU A 107 -3.03 -9.74 14.74
N ILE A 108 -2.59 -8.60 14.16
CA ILE A 108 -3.48 -7.66 13.47
C ILE A 108 -3.66 -8.03 12.00
N LEU A 109 -2.61 -8.52 11.32
CA LEU A 109 -2.62 -8.72 9.88
C LEU A 109 -3.07 -10.12 9.45
N SER A 110 -2.72 -11.18 10.21
CA SER A 110 -3.12 -12.55 9.81
C SER A 110 -4.63 -12.73 9.61
N PRO A 111 -5.51 -12.11 10.43
CA PRO A 111 -6.95 -12.15 10.17
C PRO A 111 -7.40 -11.45 8.89
N CYS A 112 -6.55 -10.57 8.30
CA CYS A 112 -6.86 -9.83 7.09
C CYS A 112 -6.59 -10.64 5.81
N TYR A 113 -5.57 -11.52 5.82
CA TYR A 113 -5.08 -12.20 4.62
C TYR A 113 -6.16 -12.92 3.81
N PRO A 114 -7.11 -13.68 4.41
CA PRO A 114 -8.14 -14.38 3.64
C PRO A 114 -9.08 -13.46 2.85
N TYR A 115 -9.09 -12.17 3.17
CA TYR A 115 -9.98 -11.18 2.58
C TYR A 115 -9.25 -10.18 1.67
N LEU A 116 -7.98 -10.46 1.30
CA LEU A 116 -7.18 -9.58 0.45
C LEU A 116 -7.10 -10.11 -0.98
N ASP A 117 -7.54 -9.30 -1.93
CA ASP A 117 -7.23 -9.52 -3.34
C ASP A 117 -5.78 -9.14 -3.64
N TYR A 118 -5.29 -8.05 -3.04
CA TYR A 118 -3.93 -7.54 -3.23
C TYR A 118 -3.28 -7.18 -1.90
N PHE A 119 -2.06 -7.66 -1.69
CA PHE A 119 -1.20 -7.27 -0.57
C PHE A 119 0.13 -6.74 -1.11
N LEU A 120 0.48 -5.48 -0.77
CA LEU A 120 1.58 -4.75 -1.39
C LEU A 120 2.63 -4.27 -0.35
N PRO A 121 3.24 -5.17 0.46
CA PRO A 121 4.23 -4.79 1.46
C PRO A 121 5.56 -4.36 0.83
N SER A 122 6.39 -3.65 1.61
CA SER A 122 7.81 -3.55 1.32
C SER A 122 8.53 -4.86 1.69
N GLU A 123 9.74 -5.05 1.17
CA GLU A 123 10.57 -6.22 1.51
C GLU A 123 10.82 -6.32 3.03
N GLU A 124 11.17 -5.21 3.68
CA GLU A 124 11.39 -5.18 5.14
C GLU A 124 10.14 -5.64 5.90
N GLN A 125 8.95 -5.18 5.50
CA GLN A 125 7.69 -5.57 6.11
C GLN A 125 7.38 -7.04 5.85
N ALA A 126 7.56 -7.50 4.62
CA ALA A 126 7.31 -8.89 4.24
C ALA A 126 8.26 -9.84 4.99
N MET A 127 9.53 -9.49 5.12
CA MET A 127 10.54 -10.24 5.87
C MET A 127 10.15 -10.39 7.35
N LEU A 128 9.74 -9.28 7.99
CA LEU A 128 9.31 -9.30 9.40
C LEU A 128 8.07 -10.15 9.63
N LEU A 129 7.13 -10.13 8.68
CA LEU A 129 5.88 -10.89 8.77
C LEU A 129 6.07 -12.39 8.49
N ALA A 130 6.82 -12.72 7.45
CA ALA A 130 7.04 -14.10 7.01
C ALA A 130 8.20 -14.80 7.75
N GLY A 131 9.08 -14.04 8.40
CA GLY A 131 10.23 -14.59 9.16
C GLY A 131 11.31 -15.22 8.28
N THR A 132 11.43 -14.77 7.03
CA THR A 132 12.42 -15.26 6.06
C THR A 132 12.94 -14.09 5.22
N GLU A 133 14.16 -14.22 4.66
CA GLU A 133 14.75 -13.27 3.73
C GLU A 133 14.53 -13.65 2.25
N ASP A 134 14.00 -14.84 1.99
CA ASP A 134 13.69 -15.31 0.64
C ASP A 134 12.38 -14.68 0.16
N VAL A 135 12.46 -13.86 -0.88
CA VAL A 135 11.34 -13.09 -1.42
C VAL A 135 10.23 -14.01 -1.95
N GLU A 136 10.57 -15.14 -2.56
CA GLU A 136 9.57 -16.08 -3.08
C GLU A 136 8.86 -16.79 -1.92
N ALA A 137 9.61 -17.19 -0.89
CA ALA A 137 9.04 -17.77 0.32
C ALA A 137 8.19 -16.78 1.13
N MET A 138 8.56 -15.49 1.17
CA MET A 138 7.71 -14.43 1.74
C MET A 138 6.35 -14.37 1.02
N ALA A 139 6.37 -14.39 -0.31
CA ALA A 139 5.12 -14.34 -1.08
C ALA A 139 4.27 -15.60 -0.88
N ASP A 140 4.90 -16.79 -0.78
CA ASP A 140 4.19 -18.04 -0.48
C ASP A 140 3.49 -18.00 0.87
N PHE A 141 4.16 -17.49 1.90
CA PHE A 141 3.57 -17.30 3.24
C PHE A 141 2.23 -16.52 3.17
N PHE A 142 2.17 -15.43 2.41
CA PHE A 142 0.94 -14.64 2.30
C PHE A 142 -0.12 -15.32 1.44
N LEU A 143 0.27 -16.00 0.35
CA LEU A 143 -0.66 -16.77 -0.48
C LEU A 143 -1.27 -17.94 0.32
N GLU A 144 -0.48 -18.65 1.11
CA GLU A 144 -0.94 -19.70 2.03
C GLU A 144 -1.90 -19.14 3.10
N GLY A 145 -1.68 -17.89 3.52
CA GLY A 145 -2.57 -17.12 4.39
C GLY A 145 -3.90 -16.74 3.76
N GLY A 146 -4.05 -16.90 2.44
CA GLY A 146 -5.29 -16.62 1.69
C GLY A 146 -5.27 -15.36 0.82
N VAL A 147 -4.18 -14.60 0.77
CA VAL A 147 -4.03 -13.46 -0.16
C VAL A 147 -4.04 -13.97 -1.60
N LYS A 148 -4.76 -13.29 -2.52
CA LYS A 148 -4.85 -13.75 -3.92
C LYS A 148 -3.67 -13.29 -4.78
N CYS A 149 -3.14 -12.10 -4.52
CA CYS A 149 -1.98 -11.55 -5.22
C CYS A 149 -1.09 -10.79 -4.24
N VAL A 150 0.19 -11.12 -4.22
CA VAL A 150 1.22 -10.47 -3.40
C VAL A 150 2.17 -9.72 -4.31
N VAL A 151 2.46 -8.45 -3.98
CA VAL A 151 3.47 -7.65 -4.68
C VAL A 151 4.44 -7.09 -3.65
N ILE A 152 5.61 -7.68 -3.54
CA ILE A 152 6.66 -7.23 -2.60
C ILE A 152 7.50 -6.16 -3.29
N LYS A 153 7.51 -4.95 -2.72
CA LYS A 153 8.30 -3.81 -3.20
C LYS A 153 9.75 -3.96 -2.73
N LEU A 154 10.71 -4.06 -3.67
CA LEU A 154 12.13 -4.36 -3.42
C LEU A 154 13.06 -3.13 -3.57
N GLY A 155 12.49 -1.91 -3.48
CA GLY A 155 13.24 -0.67 -3.64
C GLY A 155 13.88 -0.56 -5.03
N SER A 156 15.19 -0.31 -5.07
CA SER A 156 15.95 -0.18 -6.33
C SER A 156 16.01 -1.47 -7.17
N ARG A 157 15.66 -2.61 -6.60
CA ARG A 157 15.54 -3.89 -7.32
C ARG A 157 14.18 -4.08 -7.99
N GLY A 158 13.26 -3.10 -7.89
CA GLY A 158 11.92 -3.17 -8.44
C GLY A 158 10.92 -3.87 -7.52
N CYS A 159 10.25 -4.92 -7.99
CA CYS A 159 9.29 -5.67 -7.17
C CYS A 159 9.17 -7.12 -7.63
N PHE A 160 8.61 -7.94 -6.75
CA PHE A 160 8.22 -9.32 -7.03
C PHE A 160 6.69 -9.45 -6.93
N CYS A 161 6.07 -10.01 -7.94
CA CYS A 161 4.64 -10.27 -8.00
C CYS A 161 4.37 -11.78 -8.05
N LYS A 162 3.46 -12.28 -7.21
CA LYS A 162 3.05 -13.68 -7.19
C LYS A 162 1.54 -13.84 -6.98
N THR A 163 0.96 -14.73 -7.77
CA THR A 163 -0.41 -15.26 -7.63
C THR A 163 -0.35 -16.78 -7.64
N ALA A 164 -1.48 -17.46 -7.53
CA ALA A 164 -1.54 -18.91 -7.69
C ALA A 164 -1.11 -19.41 -9.09
N GLN A 165 -1.14 -18.56 -10.12
CA GLN A 165 -0.89 -18.95 -11.53
C GLN A 165 0.38 -18.31 -12.12
N LEU A 166 0.92 -17.29 -11.48
CA LEU A 166 1.93 -16.41 -12.06
C LEU A 166 2.90 -15.93 -11.00
N SER A 167 4.20 -15.93 -11.32
CA SER A 167 5.23 -15.29 -10.51
C SER A 167 6.31 -14.67 -11.39
N PHE A 168 6.71 -13.43 -11.04
CA PHE A 168 7.75 -12.72 -11.77
C PHE A 168 8.39 -11.59 -10.97
N TYR A 169 9.62 -11.26 -11.31
CA TYR A 169 10.30 -10.04 -10.93
C TYR A 169 10.10 -8.97 -12.02
N CYS A 170 9.85 -7.75 -11.61
CA CYS A 170 9.88 -6.57 -12.47
C CYS A 170 10.97 -5.63 -11.97
N GLY A 171 11.84 -5.16 -12.85
CA GLY A 171 12.87 -4.19 -12.54
C GLY A 171 12.29 -2.82 -12.14
N CYS A 172 13.17 -1.84 -11.88
CA CYS A 172 12.78 -0.45 -11.68
C CYS A 172 13.37 0.44 -12.78
N TYR A 173 12.84 1.65 -12.91
CA TYR A 173 13.39 2.65 -13.82
C TYR A 173 14.63 3.30 -13.22
N ASP A 174 15.67 3.46 -14.06
CA ASP A 174 16.85 4.25 -13.71
C ASP A 174 16.53 5.73 -13.87
N VAL A 175 16.28 6.40 -12.76
CA VAL A 175 15.93 7.82 -12.69
C VAL A 175 16.68 8.50 -11.54
N PRO A 176 16.94 9.82 -11.62
CA PRO A 176 17.54 10.55 -10.50
C PRO A 176 16.67 10.45 -9.25
N VAL A 177 17.28 10.05 -8.12
CA VAL A 177 16.59 9.95 -6.83
C VAL A 177 16.88 11.20 -6.00
N VAL A 178 15.84 11.96 -5.69
CA VAL A 178 15.89 13.13 -4.80
C VAL A 178 15.40 12.75 -3.42
N GLU A 179 14.23 12.12 -3.33
CA GLU A 179 13.65 11.67 -2.07
C GLU A 179 12.76 10.45 -2.30
N THR A 180 12.74 9.50 -1.36
CA THR A 180 11.95 8.26 -1.48
C THR A 180 10.64 8.26 -0.69
N THR A 181 10.31 9.37 0.00
CA THR A 181 9.03 9.49 0.73
C THR A 181 7.85 9.43 -0.25
N GLY A 182 6.87 8.59 0.05
CA GLY A 182 5.70 8.39 -0.79
C GLY A 182 5.88 7.47 -2.00
N ALA A 183 7.08 6.93 -2.23
CA ALA A 183 7.32 6.00 -3.34
C ALA A 183 6.43 4.75 -3.25
N GLY A 184 6.26 4.20 -2.04
CA GLY A 184 5.38 3.06 -1.78
C GLY A 184 3.91 3.38 -2.06
N ASP A 185 3.43 4.52 -1.59
CA ASP A 185 2.05 4.98 -1.81
C ASP A 185 1.77 5.24 -3.30
N ALA A 186 2.74 5.84 -4.00
CA ALA A 186 2.66 6.05 -5.44
C ALA A 186 2.64 4.73 -6.22
N PHE A 187 3.44 3.74 -5.78
CA PHE A 187 3.39 2.39 -6.35
C PHE A 187 2.00 1.79 -6.22
N VAL A 188 1.43 1.80 -5.02
CA VAL A 188 0.09 1.27 -4.75
C VAL A 188 -0.95 1.98 -5.63
N ALA A 189 -0.92 3.31 -5.70
CA ALA A 189 -1.85 4.09 -6.52
C ALA A 189 -1.74 3.75 -8.01
N GLY A 190 -0.52 3.64 -8.54
CA GLY A 190 -0.27 3.24 -9.93
C GLY A 190 -0.73 1.81 -10.20
N PHE A 191 -0.39 0.86 -9.33
CA PHE A 191 -0.81 -0.54 -9.42
C PHE A 191 -2.34 -0.67 -9.46
N LEU A 192 -3.04 -0.07 -8.49
CA LEU A 192 -4.50 -0.10 -8.42
C LEU A 192 -5.18 0.62 -9.59
N SER A 193 -4.53 1.63 -10.17
CA SER A 193 -5.00 2.24 -11.42
C SER A 193 -4.96 1.26 -12.59
N GLY A 194 -3.97 0.37 -12.64
CA GLY A 194 -3.91 -0.75 -13.57
C GLY A 194 -5.03 -1.76 -13.35
N VAL A 195 -5.27 -2.15 -12.10
CA VAL A 195 -6.37 -3.06 -11.71
C VAL A 195 -7.73 -2.50 -12.15
N LEU A 196 -8.00 -1.21 -11.91
CA LEU A 196 -9.24 -0.55 -12.34
C LEU A 196 -9.46 -0.56 -13.86
N ARG A 197 -8.41 -0.73 -14.62
CA ARG A 197 -8.42 -0.80 -16.09
C ARG A 197 -8.47 -2.24 -16.62
N ASN A 198 -8.57 -3.23 -15.74
CA ASN A 198 -8.48 -4.66 -16.05
C ASN A 198 -7.15 -5.01 -16.77
N GLY A 199 -6.06 -4.33 -16.40
CA GLY A 199 -4.72 -4.61 -16.90
C GLY A 199 -4.20 -5.97 -16.42
N SER A 200 -3.24 -6.55 -17.14
CA SER A 200 -2.49 -7.71 -16.65
C SER A 200 -1.71 -7.34 -15.38
N MET A 201 -1.24 -8.33 -14.63
CA MET A 201 -0.42 -8.04 -13.43
C MET A 201 0.87 -7.31 -13.80
N GLU A 202 1.45 -7.63 -14.96
CA GLU A 202 2.61 -6.94 -15.52
C GLU A 202 2.31 -5.46 -15.79
N ASP A 203 1.13 -5.14 -16.34
CA ASP A 203 0.71 -3.76 -16.60
C ASP A 203 0.47 -2.99 -15.29
N CYS A 204 -0.16 -3.64 -14.31
CA CYS A 204 -0.39 -3.07 -12.99
C CYS A 204 0.95 -2.74 -12.30
N VAL A 205 1.89 -3.68 -12.33
CA VAL A 205 3.22 -3.51 -11.73
C VAL A 205 4.01 -2.41 -12.46
N ARG A 206 3.99 -2.36 -13.80
CA ARG A 206 4.63 -1.28 -14.57
C ARG A 206 4.07 0.09 -14.23
N LEU A 207 2.75 0.21 -14.07
CA LEU A 207 2.12 1.47 -13.65
C LEU A 207 2.53 1.86 -12.24
N GLY A 208 2.58 0.91 -11.30
CA GLY A 208 3.08 1.15 -9.95
C GLY A 208 4.53 1.63 -9.94
N THR A 209 5.40 0.95 -10.68
CA THR A 209 6.82 1.29 -10.79
C THR A 209 7.03 2.65 -11.46
N ALA A 210 6.25 2.98 -12.51
CA ALA A 210 6.32 4.29 -13.16
C ALA A 210 5.86 5.42 -12.25
N ALA A 211 4.78 5.22 -11.49
CA ALA A 211 4.31 6.21 -10.51
C ALA A 211 5.36 6.48 -9.43
N SER A 212 5.98 5.43 -8.88
CA SER A 212 7.10 5.57 -7.94
C SER A 212 8.28 6.32 -8.54
N ALA A 213 8.68 5.97 -9.77
CA ALA A 213 9.80 6.60 -10.46
C ALA A 213 9.62 8.12 -10.62
N HIS A 214 8.40 8.57 -10.85
CA HIS A 214 8.13 10.01 -10.92
C HIS A 214 8.16 10.69 -9.55
N VAL A 215 7.64 10.03 -8.51
CA VAL A 215 7.60 10.62 -7.16
C VAL A 215 8.99 10.78 -6.57
N ILE A 216 9.88 9.80 -6.73
CA ILE A 216 11.23 9.85 -6.14
C ILE A 216 12.15 10.91 -6.74
N GLN A 217 11.78 11.55 -7.85
CA GLN A 217 12.52 12.65 -8.48
C GLN A 217 12.16 14.02 -7.89
N CYS A 218 11.26 14.07 -6.91
CA CYS A 218 10.79 15.31 -6.31
C CYS A 218 10.89 15.26 -4.79
N VAL A 219 10.99 16.43 -4.16
CA VAL A 219 10.83 16.54 -2.70
C VAL A 219 9.35 16.51 -2.36
N GLY A 220 8.96 15.68 -1.41
CA GLY A 220 7.59 15.54 -0.91
C GLY A 220 6.86 14.31 -1.46
N ALA A 221 6.00 13.73 -0.62
CA ALA A 221 5.39 12.42 -0.84
C ALA A 221 4.49 12.31 -2.08
N ASN A 222 3.97 13.42 -2.62
CA ASN A 222 3.03 13.46 -3.72
C ASN A 222 3.34 14.49 -4.81
N THR A 223 4.41 15.25 -4.67
CA THR A 223 4.76 16.33 -5.61
C THR A 223 5.06 15.80 -7.01
N GLY A 224 5.62 14.60 -7.11
CA GLY A 224 5.97 13.94 -8.37
C GLY A 224 4.82 13.19 -9.04
N ILE A 225 3.61 13.13 -8.46
CA ILE A 225 2.49 12.39 -9.03
C ILE A 225 2.13 12.95 -10.42
N ARG A 226 1.96 12.04 -11.39
CA ARG A 226 1.58 12.35 -12.77
C ARG A 226 0.23 11.71 -13.11
N ASP A 227 -0.44 12.29 -14.11
CA ASP A 227 -1.65 11.69 -14.64
C ASP A 227 -1.35 10.37 -15.39
N LEU A 228 -2.40 9.57 -15.56
CA LEU A 228 -2.29 8.25 -16.18
C LEU A 228 -1.73 8.31 -17.61
N LYS A 229 -2.09 9.35 -18.40
CA LYS A 229 -1.61 9.50 -19.77
C LYS A 229 -0.09 9.68 -19.81
N THR A 230 0.44 10.47 -18.90
CA THR A 230 1.89 10.68 -18.74
C THR A 230 2.59 9.38 -18.33
N LEU A 231 2.03 8.63 -17.37
CA LEU A 231 2.60 7.35 -16.96
C LEU A 231 2.61 6.32 -18.10
N LEU A 232 1.52 6.21 -18.85
CA LEU A 232 1.46 5.28 -20.00
C LEU A 232 2.44 5.67 -21.11
N ALA A 233 2.60 6.97 -21.39
CA ALA A 233 3.58 7.44 -22.36
C ALA A 233 5.02 7.13 -21.91
N PHE A 234 5.31 7.30 -20.62
CA PHE A 234 6.61 6.97 -20.02
C PHE A 234 6.90 5.47 -20.13
N ILE A 235 5.96 4.60 -19.76
CA ILE A 235 6.08 3.14 -19.88
C ILE A 235 6.34 2.73 -21.32
N GLY A 236 5.66 3.34 -22.29
CA GLY A 236 5.82 3.03 -23.71
C GLY A 236 7.20 3.35 -24.28
N THR A 237 7.93 4.29 -23.66
CA THR A 237 9.28 4.68 -24.08
C THR A 237 10.41 4.12 -23.23
N HIS A 238 10.08 3.57 -22.06
CA HIS A 238 11.03 3.02 -21.09
C HIS A 238 10.60 1.59 -20.71
N PRO A 239 10.94 0.57 -21.52
CA PRO A 239 10.55 -0.81 -21.24
C PRO A 239 11.25 -1.30 -19.96
N LEU A 240 10.49 -1.98 -19.09
CA LEU A 240 11.03 -2.71 -17.94
C LEU A 240 11.13 -4.19 -18.25
N GLU A 241 12.23 -4.80 -17.82
CA GLU A 241 12.40 -6.24 -17.86
C GLU A 241 11.43 -6.91 -16.89
N ILE A 242 10.75 -7.94 -17.37
CA ILE A 242 9.94 -8.87 -16.58
C ILE A 242 10.61 -10.24 -16.67
N ARG A 243 10.99 -10.78 -15.50
CA ARG A 243 11.62 -12.09 -15.39
C ARG A 243 10.71 -13.04 -14.62
N TYR A 244 10.06 -13.94 -15.35
CA TYR A 244 9.21 -14.96 -14.72
C TYR A 244 10.03 -15.96 -13.92
N THR A 245 9.46 -16.42 -12.79
CA THR A 245 10.02 -17.45 -11.92
C THR A 245 9.04 -18.61 -11.85
N GLY A 246 9.56 -19.83 -11.96
CA GLY A 246 8.77 -21.05 -11.90
C GLY A 246 7.91 -21.32 -13.16
N LYS A 247 7.95 -22.54 -13.60
CA LYS A 247 6.91 -23.16 -14.41
C LYS A 247 6.04 -24.00 -13.50
#